data_5edb2a9d0e16881654b8f14361eafac3
#
_entry.id   5edb2a9d0e16881654b8f14361eafac3
#
_cell.length_a   1.000
_cell.length_b   1.000
_cell.length_c   1.000
_cell.angle_alpha   90.00
_cell.angle_beta   90.00
_cell.angle_gamma   90.00
#
_symmetry.space_group_name_H-M   'P 1'
#
loop_
_entity.id
_entity.type
_entity.pdbx_description
1 polymer ?
#
loop_
_entity_poly.entity_id
_entity_poly.type
_entity_poly.pdbx_seq_one_letter_code
_entity_poly.pdbx_strand_id
1 'polypeptide(L)'
;KNLVWWIYLKEKSNKATFSDYIAFIDKNPGYPRINRLKYLAEHKINLNTNSPNTIIGWFDSSPPLSGFGKIKLGESYLLKGDMEKGSAFIKEGWINASLSSKDLRYLNKKYKKILNSSDHLKRAEYMAWEYKYWDLKRILRYLPKDYRALYNARQIVMSSSYGVDKAIANVPPK
;
A
#
# COMPACT_ATOMS: atom_id res chain seq x y z
N LYS A 1 4.76 18.50 -27.43
CA LYS A 1 5.40 17.21 -27.08
C LYS A 1 5.16 16.81 -25.63
N ASN A 2 5.34 17.72 -24.66
CA ASN A 2 5.13 17.42 -23.24
C ASN A 2 3.67 17.11 -22.87
N LEU A 3 2.68 17.76 -23.50
CA LEU A 3 1.26 17.48 -23.27
C LEU A 3 0.89 16.04 -23.63
N VAL A 4 1.41 15.53 -24.74
CA VAL A 4 1.16 14.14 -25.18
C VAL A 4 1.74 13.15 -24.17
N TRP A 5 2.96 13.39 -23.70
CA TRP A 5 3.59 12.60 -22.65
C TRP A 5 2.79 12.64 -21.34
N TRP A 6 2.36 13.80 -20.92
CA TRP A 6 1.55 13.95 -19.71
C TRP A 6 0.23 13.17 -19.79
N ILE A 7 -0.45 13.22 -20.94
CA ILE A 7 -1.68 12.43 -21.17
C ILE A 7 -1.36 10.94 -21.10
N TYR A 8 -0.32 10.48 -21.80
CA TYR A 8 0.11 9.09 -21.82
C TYR A 8 0.46 8.56 -20.42
N LEU A 9 1.23 9.32 -19.63
CA LEU A 9 1.63 8.91 -18.27
C LEU A 9 0.44 8.79 -17.31
N LYS A 10 -0.68 9.45 -17.56
CA LYS A 10 -1.91 9.32 -16.74
C LYS A 10 -2.71 8.04 -17.02
N GLU A 11 -2.52 7.44 -18.17
CA GLU A 11 -3.20 6.19 -18.52
C GLU A 11 -2.72 5.03 -17.65
N LYS A 12 -3.66 4.28 -17.06
CA LYS A 12 -3.31 3.14 -16.18
C LYS A 12 -2.56 2.02 -16.91
N SER A 13 -2.86 1.82 -18.19
CA SER A 13 -2.31 0.76 -19.03
C SER A 13 -1.02 1.14 -19.75
N ASN A 14 -0.46 2.33 -19.50
CA ASN A 14 0.76 2.75 -20.16
C ASN A 14 1.95 1.84 -19.81
N LYS A 15 2.89 1.74 -20.74
CA LYS A 15 4.11 0.94 -20.60
C LYS A 15 5.31 1.74 -20.08
N ALA A 16 5.10 2.99 -19.64
CA ALA A 16 6.15 3.82 -19.08
C ALA A 16 6.78 3.17 -17.86
N THR A 17 8.08 3.31 -17.75
CA THR A 17 8.88 2.84 -16.63
C THR A 17 8.91 3.88 -15.50
N PHE A 18 9.41 3.49 -14.33
CA PHE A 18 9.67 4.44 -13.24
C PHE A 18 10.58 5.60 -13.68
N SER A 19 11.64 5.30 -14.44
CA SER A 19 12.58 6.31 -14.95
C SER A 19 11.93 7.30 -15.91
N ASP A 20 10.96 6.85 -16.73
CA ASP A 20 10.21 7.75 -17.62
C ASP A 20 9.36 8.77 -16.82
N TYR A 21 8.74 8.30 -15.73
CA TYR A 21 7.99 9.20 -14.83
C TYR A 21 8.90 10.21 -14.16
N ILE A 22 10.03 9.79 -13.60
CA ILE A 22 11.00 10.69 -12.95
C ILE A 22 11.47 11.73 -13.95
N ALA A 23 11.94 11.32 -15.13
CA ALA A 23 12.44 12.23 -16.15
C ALA A 23 11.42 13.25 -16.60
N PHE A 24 10.12 12.89 -16.63
CA PHE A 24 9.06 13.85 -16.93
C PHE A 24 8.81 14.81 -15.77
N ILE A 25 8.71 14.29 -14.54
CA ILE A 25 8.41 15.08 -13.34
C ILE A 25 9.49 16.13 -13.09
N ASP A 26 10.76 15.73 -13.18
CA ASP A 26 11.91 16.60 -12.94
C ASP A 26 11.99 17.75 -13.97
N LYS A 27 11.67 17.46 -15.22
CA LYS A 27 11.65 18.48 -16.29
C LYS A 27 10.41 19.37 -16.28
N ASN A 28 9.36 18.97 -15.59
CA ASN A 28 8.05 19.63 -15.63
C ASN A 28 7.40 19.75 -14.26
N PRO A 29 8.07 20.31 -13.23
CA PRO A 29 7.58 20.32 -11.85
C PRO A 29 6.27 21.07 -11.66
N GLY A 30 5.98 22.06 -12.52
CA GLY A 30 4.74 22.85 -12.50
C GLY A 30 3.57 22.25 -13.30
N TYR A 31 3.70 21.04 -13.83
CA TYR A 31 2.61 20.45 -14.63
C TYR A 31 1.38 20.10 -13.77
N PRO A 32 0.16 20.26 -14.33
CA PRO A 32 -1.06 19.95 -13.59
C PRO A 32 -1.09 18.51 -13.05
N ARG A 33 -1.56 18.35 -11.82
CA ARG A 33 -1.70 17.02 -11.17
C ARG A 33 -0.37 16.25 -11.07
N ILE A 34 0.75 16.94 -10.86
CA ILE A 34 2.06 16.30 -10.72
C ILE A 34 2.08 15.23 -9.61
N ASN A 35 1.38 15.46 -8.49
CA ASN A 35 1.25 14.48 -7.42
C ASN A 35 0.55 13.18 -7.88
N ARG A 36 -0.35 13.27 -8.87
CA ARG A 36 -0.94 12.07 -9.46
C ARG A 36 0.10 11.27 -10.25
N LEU A 37 1.00 11.95 -10.98
CA LEU A 37 2.09 11.29 -11.68
C LEU A 37 3.09 10.66 -10.71
N LYS A 38 3.42 11.34 -9.60
CA LYS A 38 4.26 10.79 -8.52
C LYS A 38 3.64 9.52 -7.96
N TYR A 39 2.34 9.54 -7.62
CA TYR A 39 1.61 8.36 -7.16
C TYR A 39 1.67 7.20 -8.18
N LEU A 40 1.52 7.48 -9.47
CA LEU A 40 1.60 6.45 -10.52
C LEU A 40 3.03 5.92 -10.68
N ALA A 41 4.03 6.79 -10.56
CA ALA A 41 5.45 6.42 -10.59
C ALA A 41 5.79 5.41 -9.49
N GLU A 42 5.27 5.60 -8.26
CA GLU A 42 5.48 4.65 -7.16
C GLU A 42 5.07 3.23 -7.53
N HIS A 43 3.97 3.07 -8.29
CA HIS A 43 3.47 1.76 -8.73
C HIS A 43 4.28 1.15 -9.90
N LYS A 44 5.22 1.91 -10.49
CA LYS A 44 6.15 1.44 -11.51
C LYS A 44 7.52 1.07 -10.93
N ILE A 45 7.76 1.28 -9.64
CA ILE A 45 9.02 0.92 -9.00
C ILE A 45 9.22 -0.61 -9.06
N ASN A 46 10.34 -1.01 -9.66
CA ASN A 46 10.75 -2.40 -9.76
C ASN A 46 12.22 -2.54 -9.33
N LEU A 47 12.46 -3.19 -8.21
CA LEU A 47 13.79 -3.38 -7.64
C LEU A 47 14.74 -4.27 -8.47
N ASN A 48 14.21 -4.96 -9.47
CA ASN A 48 15.07 -5.68 -10.42
C ASN A 48 15.69 -4.76 -11.47
N THR A 49 15.10 -3.58 -11.71
CA THR A 49 15.54 -2.63 -12.73
C THR A 49 15.92 -1.27 -12.17
N ASN A 50 15.48 -0.95 -10.97
CA ASN A 50 15.78 0.31 -10.30
C ASN A 50 16.66 0.06 -9.07
N SER A 51 17.80 0.74 -8.98
CA SER A 51 18.70 0.58 -7.84
C SER A 51 18.06 1.11 -6.54
N PRO A 52 18.38 0.51 -5.38
CA PRO A 52 17.92 1.04 -4.10
C PRO A 52 18.30 2.50 -3.88
N ASN A 53 19.50 2.92 -4.31
CA ASN A 53 19.95 4.31 -4.19
C ASN A 53 19.08 5.28 -5.02
N THR A 54 18.71 4.90 -6.24
CA THR A 54 17.82 5.71 -7.08
C THR A 54 16.45 5.88 -6.43
N ILE A 55 15.90 4.82 -5.84
CA ILE A 55 14.59 4.85 -5.20
C ILE A 55 14.64 5.72 -3.94
N ILE A 56 15.64 5.51 -3.07
CA ILE A 56 15.81 6.30 -1.84
C ILE A 56 16.00 7.77 -2.18
N GLY A 57 16.93 8.11 -3.09
CA GLY A 57 17.18 9.50 -3.49
C GLY A 57 15.95 10.19 -4.08
N TRP A 58 15.09 9.46 -4.81
CA TRP A 58 13.84 10.04 -5.30
C TRP A 58 12.86 10.35 -4.15
N PHE A 59 12.75 9.46 -3.17
CA PHE A 59 11.88 9.67 -2.02
C PHE A 59 12.42 10.70 -1.01
N ASP A 60 13.73 10.99 -0.99
CA ASP A 60 14.30 12.07 -0.17
C ASP A 60 13.75 13.44 -0.57
N SER A 61 13.51 13.65 -1.88
CA SER A 61 12.93 14.88 -2.41
C SER A 61 11.39 14.87 -2.45
N SER A 62 10.75 13.72 -2.32
CA SER A 62 9.31 13.54 -2.45
C SER A 62 8.82 12.34 -1.62
N PRO A 63 8.36 12.56 -0.38
CA PRO A 63 7.87 11.47 0.47
C PRO A 63 6.83 10.58 -0.22
N PRO A 64 6.78 9.27 0.07
CA PRO A 64 5.86 8.35 -0.56
C PRO A 64 4.39 8.76 -0.36
N LEU A 65 3.65 8.84 -1.46
CA LEU A 65 2.22 9.18 -1.48
C LEU A 65 1.32 7.94 -1.26
N SER A 66 1.85 6.75 -1.49
CA SER A 66 1.10 5.50 -1.37
C SER A 66 1.74 4.52 -0.39
N GLY A 67 0.93 3.63 0.17
CA GLY A 67 1.45 2.52 0.96
C GLY A 67 2.34 1.58 0.15
N PHE A 68 2.09 1.46 -1.15
CA PHE A 68 2.97 0.69 -2.04
C PHE A 68 4.34 1.37 -2.19
N GLY A 69 4.39 2.69 -2.36
CA GLY A 69 5.63 3.47 -2.39
C GLY A 69 6.42 3.31 -1.09
N LYS A 70 5.75 3.36 0.08
CA LYS A 70 6.38 3.11 1.39
C LYS A 70 7.01 1.71 1.45
N ILE A 71 6.29 0.67 0.98
CA ILE A 71 6.83 -0.70 0.93
C ILE A 71 8.08 -0.73 0.03
N LYS A 72 8.06 -0.10 -1.14
CA LYS A 72 9.20 -0.06 -2.06
C LYS A 72 10.41 0.69 -1.48
N LEU A 73 10.16 1.77 -0.78
CA LEU A 73 11.22 2.49 -0.05
C LEU A 73 11.79 1.61 1.07
N GLY A 74 10.93 0.95 1.85
CA GLY A 74 11.36 0.00 2.87
C GLY A 74 12.20 -1.17 2.32
N GLU A 75 11.77 -1.74 1.18
CA GLU A 75 12.54 -2.76 0.46
C GLU A 75 13.93 -2.25 0.05
N SER A 76 14.01 -0.99 -0.38
CA SER A 76 15.29 -0.37 -0.76
C SER A 76 16.23 -0.21 0.43
N TYR A 77 15.71 0.22 1.60
CA TYR A 77 16.51 0.28 2.83
C TYR A 77 16.97 -1.10 3.30
N LEU A 78 16.13 -2.14 3.24
CA LEU A 78 16.54 -3.50 3.57
C LEU A 78 17.69 -3.99 2.69
N LEU A 79 17.64 -3.70 1.38
CA LEU A 79 18.71 -4.06 0.45
C LEU A 79 20.01 -3.29 0.70
N LYS A 80 19.92 -2.12 1.34
CA LYS A 80 21.10 -1.34 1.79
C LYS A 80 21.62 -1.77 3.17
N GLY A 81 20.96 -2.74 3.83
CA GLY A 81 21.33 -3.21 5.16
C GLY A 81 20.70 -2.40 6.31
N ASP A 82 19.93 -1.36 6.04
CA ASP A 82 19.21 -0.59 7.07
C ASP A 82 17.90 -1.30 7.44
N MET A 83 18.02 -2.25 8.37
CA MET A 83 16.92 -3.08 8.82
C MET A 83 15.88 -2.29 9.60
N GLU A 84 16.27 -1.27 10.34
CA GLU A 84 15.38 -0.45 11.15
C GLU A 84 14.45 0.38 10.28
N LYS A 85 15.01 1.26 9.43
CA LYS A 85 14.22 2.07 8.50
C LYS A 85 13.41 1.21 7.54
N GLY A 86 14.03 0.15 7.00
CA GLY A 86 13.36 -0.76 6.09
C GLY A 86 12.12 -1.40 6.70
N SER A 87 12.23 -1.92 7.93
CA SER A 87 11.09 -2.52 8.64
C SER A 87 10.01 -1.49 8.99
N ALA A 88 10.39 -0.27 9.40
CA ALA A 88 9.46 0.80 9.71
C ALA A 88 8.60 1.16 8.49
N PHE A 89 9.23 1.44 7.34
CA PHE A 89 8.51 1.77 6.10
C PHE A 89 7.63 0.63 5.59
N ILE A 90 8.08 -0.64 5.72
CA ILE A 90 7.25 -1.79 5.35
C ILE A 90 6.00 -1.88 6.23
N LYS A 91 6.12 -1.69 7.55
CA LYS A 91 4.97 -1.69 8.47
C LYS A 91 4.00 -0.55 8.16
N GLU A 92 4.50 0.66 7.96
CA GLU A 92 3.65 1.79 7.58
C GLU A 92 2.93 1.56 6.26
N GLY A 93 3.66 1.10 5.25
CA GLY A 93 3.09 0.80 3.94
C GLY A 93 2.09 -0.35 3.99
N TRP A 94 2.34 -1.38 4.82
CA TRP A 94 1.42 -2.48 5.03
C TRP A 94 0.05 -2.01 5.50
N ILE A 95 -0.01 -1.02 6.38
CA ILE A 95 -1.28 -0.51 6.95
C ILE A 95 -2.19 0.00 5.84
N ASN A 96 -1.70 0.82 4.92
CA ASN A 96 -2.55 1.59 4.01
C ASN A 96 -2.41 1.22 2.51
N ALA A 97 -1.52 0.30 2.15
CA ALA A 97 -1.37 -0.12 0.75
C ALA A 97 -2.65 -0.81 0.22
N SER A 98 -3.11 -0.37 -0.95
CA SER A 98 -4.13 -1.09 -1.71
C SER A 98 -3.48 -2.27 -2.41
N LEU A 99 -3.78 -3.49 -1.98
CA LEU A 99 -3.13 -4.72 -2.42
C LEU A 99 -4.14 -5.69 -3.04
N SER A 100 -3.78 -6.28 -4.16
CA SER A 100 -4.52 -7.43 -4.68
C SER A 100 -4.42 -8.62 -3.72
N SER A 101 -5.30 -9.62 -3.85
CA SER A 101 -5.21 -10.84 -3.04
C SER A 101 -3.88 -11.58 -3.23
N LYS A 102 -3.28 -11.48 -4.41
CA LYS A 102 -1.98 -12.08 -4.73
C LYS A 102 -0.86 -11.32 -4.02
N ASP A 103 -0.85 -9.99 -4.13
CA ASP A 103 0.19 -9.15 -3.52
C ASP A 103 0.14 -9.20 -2.00
N LEU A 104 -1.07 -9.18 -1.41
CA LEU A 104 -1.26 -9.33 0.03
C LEU A 104 -0.63 -10.62 0.56
N ARG A 105 -0.89 -11.76 -0.11
CA ARG A 105 -0.31 -13.05 0.27
C ARG A 105 1.20 -13.08 0.10
N TYR A 106 1.68 -12.55 -1.02
CA TYR A 106 3.11 -12.48 -1.30
C TYR A 106 3.86 -11.64 -0.26
N LEU A 107 3.41 -10.42 0.00
CA LEU A 107 4.05 -9.51 0.95
C LEU A 107 3.97 -10.04 2.39
N ASN A 108 2.82 -10.60 2.80
CA ASN A 108 2.70 -11.21 4.12
C ASN A 108 3.67 -12.38 4.32
N LYS A 109 3.87 -13.22 3.30
CA LYS A 109 4.86 -14.31 3.34
C LYS A 109 6.29 -13.77 3.36
N LYS A 110 6.59 -12.80 2.49
CA LYS A 110 7.93 -12.20 2.34
C LYS A 110 8.38 -11.51 3.62
N TYR A 111 7.48 -10.79 4.29
CA TYR A 111 7.78 -10.00 5.49
C TYR A 111 7.29 -10.64 6.79
N LYS A 112 7.13 -11.96 6.82
CA LYS A 112 6.68 -12.70 8.01
C LYS A 112 7.54 -12.43 9.27
N LYS A 113 8.81 -12.11 9.10
CA LYS A 113 9.71 -11.76 10.21
C LYS A 113 9.59 -10.30 10.66
N ILE A 114 9.00 -9.44 9.86
CA ILE A 114 8.83 -7.99 10.12
C ILE A 114 7.41 -7.70 10.60
N LEU A 115 6.41 -8.27 9.94
CA LEU A 115 4.99 -8.06 10.25
C LEU A 115 4.53 -8.99 11.36
N ASN A 116 3.81 -8.43 12.32
CA ASN A 116 3.20 -9.16 13.44
C ASN A 116 1.68 -8.95 13.51
N SER A 117 1.03 -9.58 14.50
CA SER A 117 -0.42 -9.48 14.68
C SER A 117 -0.91 -8.05 14.89
N SER A 118 -0.13 -7.19 15.55
CA SER A 118 -0.48 -5.78 15.73
C SER A 118 -0.51 -5.03 14.39
N ASP A 119 0.43 -5.32 13.48
CA ASP A 119 0.46 -4.70 12.15
C ASP A 119 -0.75 -5.12 11.30
N HIS A 120 -1.21 -6.37 11.45
CA HIS A 120 -2.43 -6.84 10.81
C HIS A 120 -3.69 -6.18 11.37
N LEU A 121 -3.74 -5.96 12.69
CA LEU A 121 -4.84 -5.24 13.34
C LEU A 121 -4.90 -3.79 12.87
N LYS A 122 -3.78 -3.06 12.88
CA LYS A 122 -3.69 -1.68 12.38
C LYS A 122 -4.17 -1.58 10.94
N ARG A 123 -3.80 -2.55 10.08
CA ARG A 123 -4.30 -2.61 8.71
C ARG A 123 -5.81 -2.82 8.67
N ALA A 124 -6.36 -3.76 9.44
CA ALA A 124 -7.79 -4.01 9.48
C ALA A 124 -8.58 -2.78 9.96
N GLU A 125 -8.07 -2.11 10.98
CA GLU A 125 -8.63 -0.86 11.49
C GLU A 125 -8.65 0.22 10.41
N TYR A 126 -7.52 0.49 9.76
CA TYR A 126 -7.43 1.45 8.66
C TYR A 126 -8.41 1.12 7.54
N MET A 127 -8.46 -0.15 7.09
CA MET A 127 -9.36 -0.57 6.01
C MET A 127 -10.84 -0.42 6.40
N ALA A 128 -11.17 -0.62 7.68
CA ALA A 128 -12.53 -0.44 8.17
C ALA A 128 -12.93 1.04 8.24
N TRP A 129 -12.04 1.94 8.69
CA TRP A 129 -12.29 3.38 8.74
C TRP A 129 -12.38 4.01 7.35
N GLU A 130 -11.55 3.57 6.41
CA GLU A 130 -11.55 4.04 5.02
C GLU A 130 -12.62 3.38 4.13
N TYR A 131 -13.56 2.62 4.72
CA TYR A 131 -14.61 1.89 4.00
C TYR A 131 -14.09 1.00 2.87
N LYS A 132 -12.87 0.44 3.01
CA LYS A 132 -12.25 -0.46 2.02
C LYS A 132 -12.71 -1.90 2.20
N TYR A 133 -13.97 -2.15 1.87
CA TYR A 133 -14.66 -3.43 2.09
C TYR A 133 -13.87 -4.66 1.66
N TRP A 134 -13.37 -4.68 0.43
CA TRP A 134 -12.65 -5.83 -0.10
C TRP A 134 -11.26 -6.03 0.52
N ASP A 135 -10.57 -4.95 0.83
CA ASP A 135 -9.28 -5.01 1.52
C ASP A 135 -9.45 -5.50 2.95
N LEU A 136 -10.49 -5.04 3.65
CA LEU A 136 -10.85 -5.54 4.97
C LEU A 136 -11.17 -7.04 4.93
N LYS A 137 -11.99 -7.49 3.98
CA LYS A 137 -12.32 -8.91 3.81
C LYS A 137 -11.08 -9.79 3.63
N ARG A 138 -10.09 -9.29 2.88
CA ARG A 138 -8.85 -10.03 2.62
C ARG A 138 -7.97 -10.20 3.85
N ILE A 139 -7.92 -9.19 4.74
CA ILE A 139 -7.05 -9.21 5.92
C ILE A 139 -7.61 -10.04 7.07
N LEU A 140 -8.92 -10.29 7.15
CA LEU A 140 -9.57 -11.01 8.24
C LEU A 140 -8.90 -12.34 8.58
N ARG A 141 -8.40 -13.08 7.57
CA ARG A 141 -7.74 -14.38 7.75
C ARG A 141 -6.46 -14.34 8.58
N TYR A 142 -5.82 -13.16 8.68
CA TYR A 142 -4.57 -12.97 9.41
C TYR A 142 -4.78 -12.42 10.82
N LEU A 143 -6.04 -12.10 11.18
CA LEU A 143 -6.37 -11.57 12.50
C LEU A 143 -6.52 -12.68 13.53
N PRO A 144 -6.20 -12.42 14.81
CA PRO A 144 -6.60 -13.27 15.93
C PRO A 144 -8.12 -13.47 15.94
N LYS A 145 -8.59 -14.61 16.53
CA LYS A 145 -9.98 -15.05 16.46
C LYS A 145 -10.97 -13.97 16.92
N ASP A 146 -10.70 -13.33 18.05
CA ASP A 146 -11.61 -12.36 18.66
C ASP A 146 -11.73 -11.10 17.79
N TYR A 147 -10.60 -10.58 17.32
CA TYR A 147 -10.58 -9.45 16.39
C TYR A 147 -11.18 -9.77 15.03
N ARG A 148 -11.06 -11.02 14.57
CA ARG A 148 -11.70 -11.46 13.33
C ARG A 148 -13.21 -11.36 13.43
N ALA A 149 -13.83 -11.75 14.55
CA ALA A 149 -15.26 -11.61 14.78
C ALA A 149 -15.69 -10.13 14.73
N LEU A 150 -14.96 -9.26 15.44
CA LEU A 150 -15.20 -7.81 15.45
C LEU A 150 -15.14 -7.20 14.05
N TYR A 151 -14.05 -7.42 13.31
CA TYR A 151 -13.89 -6.81 11.99
C TYR A 151 -14.77 -7.45 10.92
N ASN A 152 -15.18 -8.71 11.09
CA ASN A 152 -16.22 -9.31 10.26
C ASN A 152 -17.58 -8.64 10.47
N ALA A 153 -17.96 -8.37 11.72
CA ALA A 153 -19.18 -7.61 12.02
C ALA A 153 -19.13 -6.21 11.40
N ARG A 154 -18.03 -5.48 11.56
CA ARG A 154 -17.84 -4.17 10.90
C ARG A 154 -17.97 -4.25 9.38
N GLN A 155 -17.41 -5.27 8.75
CA GLN A 155 -17.51 -5.47 7.30
C GLN A 155 -18.95 -5.69 6.84
N ILE A 156 -19.73 -6.47 7.59
CA ILE A 156 -21.14 -6.73 7.29
C ILE A 156 -21.95 -5.44 7.42
N VAL A 157 -21.70 -4.64 8.46
CA VAL A 157 -22.34 -3.31 8.63
C VAL A 157 -22.00 -2.40 7.45
N MET A 158 -20.74 -2.37 7.00
CA MET A 158 -20.30 -1.55 5.85
C MET A 158 -21.02 -1.89 4.55
N SER A 159 -21.46 -3.13 4.39
CA SER A 159 -22.15 -3.60 3.17
C SER A 159 -23.67 -3.55 3.27
N SER A 160 -24.23 -3.10 4.39
CA SER A 160 -25.69 -3.14 4.68
C SER A 160 -26.30 -4.52 4.37
N SER A 161 -25.54 -5.59 4.58
CA SER A 161 -25.94 -6.97 4.28
C SER A 161 -26.81 -7.54 5.40
N TYR A 162 -27.60 -8.56 5.07
CA TYR A 162 -28.33 -9.33 6.09
C TYR A 162 -27.40 -9.97 7.10
N GLY A 163 -27.87 -10.15 8.35
CA GLY A 163 -27.15 -10.86 9.40
C GLY A 163 -26.27 -9.99 10.27
N VAL A 164 -26.48 -8.68 10.26
CA VAL A 164 -25.77 -7.71 11.13
C VAL A 164 -25.89 -8.10 12.59
N ASP A 165 -27.13 -8.36 13.10
CA ASP A 165 -27.38 -8.70 14.51
C ASP A 165 -26.64 -9.97 14.91
N LYS A 166 -26.67 -11.00 14.06
CA LYS A 166 -25.94 -12.26 14.30
C LYS A 166 -24.41 -12.02 14.31
N ALA A 167 -23.92 -11.16 13.43
CA ALA A 167 -22.51 -10.86 13.38
C ALA A 167 -22.05 -10.09 14.62
N ILE A 168 -22.86 -9.15 15.12
CA ILE A 168 -22.59 -8.42 16.36
C ILE A 168 -22.63 -9.36 17.55
N ALA A 169 -23.63 -10.24 17.65
CA ALA A 169 -23.77 -11.22 18.74
C ALA A 169 -22.57 -12.20 18.83
N ASN A 170 -21.85 -12.41 17.73
CA ASN A 170 -20.64 -13.24 17.71
C ASN A 170 -19.36 -12.51 18.14
N VAL A 171 -19.43 -11.20 18.43
CA VAL A 171 -18.26 -10.45 18.92
C VAL A 171 -18.10 -10.73 20.41
N PRO A 172 -16.94 -11.23 20.88
CA PRO A 172 -16.70 -11.50 22.29
C PRO A 172 -16.86 -10.20 23.11
N PRO A 173 -17.47 -10.28 24.30
CA PRO A 173 -17.45 -9.15 25.24
C PRO A 173 -15.99 -8.81 25.61
N LYS A 174 -15.73 -7.53 25.83
CA LYS A 174 -14.40 -7.09 26.31
C LYS A 174 -14.22 -7.44 27.78
#